data_326b26d2b1999f74eb5170a245e41cdc
#
_entry.id   326b26d2b1999f74eb5170a245e41cdc
#
_cell.length_a   1.000
_cell.length_b   1.000
_cell.length_c   1.000
_cell.angle_alpha   90.00
_cell.angle_beta   90.00
_cell.angle_gamma   90.00
#
_symmetry.space_group_name_H-M   'P 1'
#
loop_
_entity.id
_entity.type
_entity.pdbx_description
1 polymer ?
#
loop_
_entity_poly.entity_id
_entity_poly.type
_entity_poly.pdbx_seq_one_letter_code
_entity_poly.pdbx_strand_id
1 'polypeptide(L)'
;KNGYVCATEAHILIRIKAETLNGKYNEIEGLNIDFPADNCNFIIDLQDIRTAIASIPQVEEKEKVGKNIECEECNGEGEVEWEYRDSDGHYHYEYHDCPKCYGDGYTSHVKYKKTGRMIPDGDCPIRIRRIVIKAEFLEILGEAMEIIGVDEVRCVHQDPARPCIFRVDDNI
;
A
#
# COMPACT_ATOMS: atom_id res chain seq x y z
N LYS A 1 3.68 6.92 -23.80
CA LYS A 1 4.11 6.38 -25.11
C LYS A 1 3.17 5.34 -25.71
N ASN A 2 2.34 4.66 -24.95
CA ASN A 2 1.46 3.58 -25.45
C ASN A 2 -0.04 3.96 -25.49
N GLY A 3 -0.38 5.25 -25.48
CA GLY A 3 -1.76 5.69 -25.54
C GLY A 3 -2.59 5.42 -24.29
N TYR A 4 -1.97 5.24 -23.12
CA TYR A 4 -2.63 5.04 -21.85
C TYR A 4 -2.27 6.12 -20.84
N VAL A 5 -3.25 6.46 -19.98
CA VAL A 5 -3.06 7.25 -18.76
C VAL A 5 -3.09 6.30 -17.59
N CYS A 6 -2.16 6.48 -16.65
CA CYS A 6 -2.07 5.69 -15.43
C CYS A 6 -2.18 6.58 -14.20
N ALA A 7 -2.90 6.11 -13.20
CA ALA A 7 -2.95 6.70 -11.86
C ALA A 7 -2.59 5.61 -10.83
N THR A 8 -1.80 5.94 -9.83
CA THR A 8 -1.37 4.99 -8.79
C THR A 8 -1.14 5.67 -7.46
N GLU A 9 -1.36 4.92 -6.38
CA GLU A 9 -1.02 5.28 -5.01
C GLU A 9 -0.13 4.21 -4.34
N ALA A 10 0.79 3.61 -5.08
CA ALA A 10 1.69 2.53 -4.66
C ALA A 10 1.04 1.13 -4.49
N HIS A 11 -0.22 1.02 -4.08
CA HIS A 11 -0.92 -0.25 -3.88
C HIS A 11 -1.90 -0.59 -5.00
N ILE A 12 -2.43 0.44 -5.65
CA ILE A 12 -3.41 0.32 -6.72
C ILE A 12 -2.91 1.11 -7.92
N LEU A 13 -3.09 0.54 -9.11
CA LEU A 13 -2.82 1.20 -10.37
C LEU A 13 -4.04 1.06 -11.27
N ILE A 14 -4.53 2.21 -11.73
CA ILE A 14 -5.57 2.30 -12.75
C ILE A 14 -4.92 2.71 -14.06
N ARG A 15 -5.23 2.00 -15.14
CA ARG A 15 -4.76 2.29 -16.50
C ARG A 15 -5.95 2.40 -17.44
N ILE A 16 -6.06 3.54 -18.12
CA ILE A 16 -7.15 3.86 -19.04
C ILE A 16 -6.56 4.31 -20.38
N LYS A 17 -7.18 3.94 -21.49
CA LYS A 17 -6.78 4.45 -22.81
C LYS A 17 -6.94 5.97 -22.88
N ALA A 18 -5.90 6.68 -23.29
CA ALA A 18 -5.90 8.15 -23.33
C ALA A 18 -7.00 8.71 -24.25
N GLU A 19 -7.39 7.99 -25.30
CA GLU A 19 -8.45 8.37 -26.24
C GLU A 19 -9.85 8.41 -25.62
N THR A 20 -10.06 7.70 -24.49
CA THR A 20 -11.34 7.69 -23.76
C THR A 20 -11.45 8.83 -22.75
N LEU A 21 -10.39 9.59 -22.55
CA LEU A 21 -10.32 10.66 -21.55
C LEU A 21 -10.28 12.04 -22.21
N ASN A 22 -11.04 12.99 -21.66
CA ASN A 22 -11.03 14.38 -22.07
C ASN A 22 -10.04 15.18 -21.20
N GLY A 23 -8.76 15.24 -21.60
CA GLY A 23 -7.78 16.01 -20.85
C GLY A 23 -6.38 15.96 -21.47
N LYS A 24 -5.50 16.84 -20.95
CA LYS A 24 -4.07 16.78 -21.23
C LYS A 24 -3.37 16.16 -20.02
N TYR A 25 -2.58 15.14 -20.23
CA TYR A 25 -1.86 14.41 -19.21
C TYR A 25 -0.36 14.57 -19.44
N ASN A 26 0.39 14.72 -18.35
CA ASN A 26 1.85 14.85 -18.41
C ASN A 26 2.45 13.48 -18.76
N GLU A 27 3.41 13.47 -19.69
CA GLU A 27 4.24 12.29 -19.90
C GLU A 27 5.25 12.17 -18.76
N ILE A 28 5.29 11.00 -18.11
CA ILE A 28 6.31 10.66 -17.14
C ILE A 28 7.38 9.83 -17.87
N GLU A 29 8.57 10.42 -18.02
CA GLU A 29 9.71 9.71 -18.59
C GLU A 29 10.23 8.65 -17.60
N GLY A 30 10.56 7.47 -18.12
CA GLY A 30 11.19 6.40 -17.32
C GLY A 30 10.23 5.51 -16.53
N LEU A 31 8.92 5.79 -16.51
CA LEU A 31 7.95 4.87 -15.90
C LEU A 31 7.68 3.70 -16.85
N ASN A 32 8.34 2.59 -16.61
CA ASN A 32 8.10 1.35 -17.34
C ASN A 32 7.31 0.39 -16.43
N ILE A 33 6.00 0.32 -16.64
CA ILE A 33 5.13 -0.60 -15.91
C ILE A 33 4.99 -1.87 -16.74
N ASP A 34 5.61 -2.94 -16.26
CA ASP A 34 5.48 -4.25 -16.87
C ASP A 34 4.24 -4.96 -16.28
N PHE A 35 3.24 -5.16 -17.14
CA PHE A 35 2.04 -5.89 -16.76
C PHE A 35 2.27 -7.38 -17.02
N PRO A 36 2.08 -8.23 -16.00
CA PRO A 36 2.20 -9.67 -16.20
C PRO A 36 1.19 -10.18 -17.23
N ALA A 37 1.55 -11.27 -17.90
CA ALA A 37 0.67 -11.93 -18.83
C ALA A 37 -0.58 -12.48 -18.11
N ASP A 38 -1.69 -12.54 -18.84
CA ASP A 38 -2.94 -13.12 -18.35
C ASP A 38 -2.72 -14.59 -17.98
N ASN A 39 -3.13 -14.96 -16.77
CA ASN A 39 -3.03 -16.33 -16.26
C ASN A 39 -4.35 -16.90 -15.74
N CYS A 40 -5.40 -16.09 -15.75
CA CYS A 40 -6.76 -16.50 -15.38
C CYS A 40 -7.79 -15.75 -16.22
N ASN A 41 -9.03 -16.23 -16.14
CA ASN A 41 -10.15 -15.60 -16.83
C ASN A 41 -11.45 -15.97 -16.10
N PHE A 42 -11.88 -15.12 -15.17
CA PHE A 42 -13.17 -15.27 -14.50
C PHE A 42 -13.79 -13.92 -14.18
N ILE A 43 -15.11 -13.90 -14.16
CA ILE A 43 -15.91 -12.70 -13.91
C ILE A 43 -16.18 -12.57 -12.41
N ILE A 44 -16.16 -11.33 -11.94
CA ILE A 44 -16.62 -10.92 -10.62
C ILE A 44 -17.73 -9.90 -10.81
N ASP A 45 -18.89 -10.19 -10.23
CA ASP A 45 -20.05 -9.31 -10.26
C ASP A 45 -19.98 -8.28 -9.14
N LEU A 46 -20.43 -7.07 -9.39
CA LEU A 46 -20.54 -6.02 -8.39
C LEU A 46 -21.41 -6.45 -7.20
N GLN A 47 -22.44 -7.25 -7.44
CA GLN A 47 -23.28 -7.77 -6.36
C GLN A 47 -22.53 -8.77 -5.46
N ASP A 48 -21.66 -9.60 -6.02
CA ASP A 48 -20.76 -10.48 -5.24
C ASP A 48 -19.84 -9.66 -4.34
N ILE A 49 -19.28 -8.55 -4.89
CA ILE A 49 -18.43 -7.61 -4.13
C ILE A 49 -19.21 -6.98 -2.98
N ARG A 50 -20.39 -6.43 -3.25
CA ARG A 50 -21.24 -5.81 -2.21
C ARG A 50 -21.60 -6.80 -1.09
N THR A 51 -21.91 -8.03 -1.47
CA THR A 51 -22.22 -9.11 -0.51
C THR A 51 -21.01 -9.44 0.35
N ALA A 52 -19.85 -9.53 -0.26
CA ALA A 52 -18.60 -9.79 0.44
C ALA A 52 -18.23 -8.66 1.41
N ILE A 53 -18.34 -7.39 0.98
CA ILE A 53 -18.12 -6.20 1.80
C ILE A 53 -19.10 -6.17 3.00
N ALA A 54 -20.36 -6.50 2.80
CA ALA A 54 -21.35 -6.54 3.88
C ALA A 54 -21.05 -7.60 4.96
N SER A 55 -20.21 -8.58 4.64
CA SER A 55 -19.78 -9.63 5.58
C SER A 55 -18.49 -9.31 6.35
N ILE A 56 -17.87 -8.16 6.11
CA ILE A 56 -16.61 -7.76 6.77
C ILE A 56 -16.83 -7.62 8.28
N PRO A 57 -16.00 -8.26 9.12
CA PRO A 57 -16.09 -8.10 10.56
C PRO A 57 -15.79 -6.65 10.94
N GLN A 58 -16.42 -6.20 12.02
CA GLN A 58 -16.18 -4.88 12.58
C GLN A 58 -15.03 -4.94 13.60
N VAL A 59 -14.14 -3.96 13.53
CA VAL A 59 -13.04 -3.76 14.48
C VAL A 59 -13.13 -2.38 15.12
N GLU A 60 -12.59 -2.26 16.32
CA GLU A 60 -12.55 -0.96 16.98
C GLU A 60 -11.50 -0.06 16.32
N GLU A 61 -11.95 1.08 15.83
CA GLU A 61 -11.09 2.08 15.21
C GLU A 61 -9.98 2.54 16.14
N LYS A 62 -8.78 2.69 15.62
CA LYS A 62 -7.62 3.22 16.34
C LYS A 62 -7.13 4.50 15.67
N GLU A 63 -7.03 5.56 16.43
CA GLU A 63 -6.42 6.81 15.99
C GLU A 63 -4.95 6.88 16.41
N LYS A 64 -4.14 7.50 15.56
CA LYS A 64 -2.74 7.80 15.89
C LYS A 64 -2.68 8.94 16.88
N VAL A 65 -1.96 8.73 17.99
CA VAL A 65 -1.74 9.73 19.04
C VAL A 65 -0.23 9.96 19.18
N GLY A 66 0.17 11.23 19.16
CA GLY A 66 1.59 11.61 19.19
C GLY A 66 2.26 11.47 17.84
N LYS A 67 3.58 11.56 17.85
CA LYS A 67 4.44 11.44 16.68
C LYS A 67 5.74 10.76 17.06
N ASN A 68 6.42 10.18 16.08
CA ASN A 68 7.80 9.78 16.24
C ASN A 68 8.66 11.02 16.41
N ILE A 69 9.53 11.02 17.42
CA ILE A 69 10.50 12.08 17.66
C ILE A 69 11.88 11.43 17.51
N GLU A 70 12.60 11.82 16.49
CA GLU A 70 13.96 11.34 16.23
C GLU A 70 14.87 11.69 17.41
N CYS A 71 15.82 10.83 17.70
CA CYS A 71 16.84 11.07 18.68
C CYS A 71 17.85 12.08 18.14
N GLU A 72 17.96 13.23 18.76
CA GLU A 72 18.91 14.29 18.35
C GLU A 72 20.37 13.90 18.51
N GLU A 73 20.68 12.93 19.38
CA GLU A 73 22.05 12.45 19.63
C GLU A 73 22.60 11.67 18.45
N CYS A 74 21.80 10.79 17.87
CA CYS A 74 22.18 9.95 16.73
C CYS A 74 21.46 10.35 15.43
N ASN A 75 20.70 11.44 15.41
CA ASN A 75 19.94 11.91 14.27
C ASN A 75 19.02 10.83 13.65
N GLY A 76 18.45 9.98 14.50
CA GLY A 76 17.55 8.90 14.05
C GLY A 76 18.26 7.60 13.64
N GLU A 77 19.59 7.55 13.58
CA GLU A 77 20.34 6.38 13.12
C GLU A 77 20.38 5.22 14.14
N GLY A 78 20.18 5.53 15.43
CA GLY A 78 20.23 4.54 16.51
C GLY A 78 21.64 4.27 17.02
N GLU A 79 22.67 4.61 16.27
CA GLU A 79 24.08 4.37 16.59
C GLU A 79 24.86 5.69 16.68
N VAL A 80 25.91 5.68 17.46
CA VAL A 80 26.87 6.80 17.59
C VAL A 80 28.29 6.27 17.51
N GLU A 81 29.19 7.05 16.91
CA GLU A 81 30.61 6.73 16.85
C GLU A 81 31.28 7.07 18.19
N TRP A 82 31.96 6.08 18.75
CA TRP A 82 32.77 6.26 19.93
C TRP A 82 34.24 6.29 19.53
N GLU A 83 34.94 7.27 20.08
CA GLU A 83 36.40 7.38 19.95
C GLU A 83 37.08 6.90 21.22
N TYR A 84 38.03 6.02 21.06
CA TYR A 84 38.89 5.57 22.13
C TYR A 84 40.35 5.76 21.72
N ARG A 85 41.19 6.30 22.63
CA ARG A 85 42.62 6.46 22.43
C ARG A 85 43.38 5.46 23.29
N ASP A 86 44.22 4.62 22.66
CA ASP A 86 45.04 3.67 23.37
C ASP A 86 46.25 4.29 24.06
N SER A 87 47.02 3.46 24.83
CA SER A 87 48.20 3.91 25.56
C SER A 87 49.35 4.37 24.66
N ASP A 88 49.38 3.93 23.42
CA ASP A 88 50.38 4.28 22.42
C ASP A 88 49.99 5.55 21.64
N GLY A 89 48.79 6.07 21.89
CA GLY A 89 48.28 7.32 21.34
C GLY A 89 47.54 7.18 20.04
N HIS A 90 47.19 5.97 19.60
CA HIS A 90 46.35 5.73 18.41
C HIS A 90 44.88 5.87 18.72
N TYR A 91 44.15 6.40 17.77
CA TYR A 91 42.70 6.54 17.85
C TYR A 91 42.01 5.34 17.21
N HIS A 92 41.01 4.81 17.91
CA HIS A 92 40.12 3.74 17.46
C HIS A 92 38.72 4.25 17.46
N TYR A 93 37.93 3.84 16.46
CA TYR A 93 36.55 4.27 16.28
C TYR A 93 35.67 3.03 16.18
N GLU A 94 34.58 3.00 16.93
CA GLU A 94 33.59 1.95 16.88
C GLU A 94 32.19 2.56 16.97
N TYR A 95 31.23 1.96 16.26
CA TYR A 95 29.83 2.31 16.36
C TYR A 95 29.14 1.48 17.45
N HIS A 96 28.45 2.14 18.33
CA HIS A 96 27.69 1.54 19.42
C HIS A 96 26.26 2.10 19.45
N ASP A 97 25.35 1.33 20.05
CA ASP A 97 23.99 1.80 20.30
C ASP A 97 24.00 3.18 20.97
N CYS A 98 23.23 4.09 20.43
CA CYS A 98 23.08 5.43 21.00
C CYS A 98 22.58 5.34 22.46
N PRO A 99 23.32 5.88 23.44
CA PRO A 99 22.95 5.74 24.84
C PRO A 99 21.69 6.52 25.24
N LYS A 100 21.24 7.45 24.38
CA LYS A 100 20.05 8.25 24.63
C LYS A 100 18.77 7.58 24.17
N CYS A 101 18.78 6.86 23.08
CA CYS A 101 17.63 6.10 22.56
C CYS A 101 17.80 4.59 22.64
N TYR A 102 18.93 4.10 23.15
CA TYR A 102 19.24 2.68 23.31
C TYR A 102 19.18 1.89 21.99
N GLY A 103 19.70 2.48 20.93
CA GLY A 103 19.72 1.85 19.62
C GLY A 103 18.46 2.04 18.76
N ASP A 104 17.42 2.64 19.31
CA ASP A 104 16.09 2.73 18.68
C ASP A 104 15.99 3.82 17.60
N GLY A 105 16.83 4.85 17.64
CA GLY A 105 16.77 6.02 16.76
C GLY A 105 15.72 7.04 17.17
N TYR A 106 14.78 6.68 18.05
CA TYR A 106 13.68 7.57 18.47
C TYR A 106 13.61 7.73 19.97
N THR A 107 13.22 8.91 20.44
CA THR A 107 12.96 9.20 21.86
C THR A 107 11.46 9.12 22.18
N SER A 108 10.60 9.07 21.18
CA SER A 108 9.16 8.86 21.33
C SER A 108 8.60 8.20 20.09
N HIS A 109 7.56 7.37 20.25
CA HIS A 109 6.85 6.67 19.20
C HIS A 109 5.38 7.09 19.11
N VAL A 110 4.85 6.97 17.90
CA VAL A 110 3.40 7.04 17.69
C VAL A 110 2.73 5.93 18.50
N LYS A 111 1.71 6.32 19.25
CA LYS A 111 0.83 5.40 19.96
C LYS A 111 -0.51 5.33 19.23
N TYR A 112 -1.23 4.24 19.43
CA TYR A 112 -2.58 4.07 18.91
C TYR A 112 -3.56 4.02 20.08
N LYS A 113 -4.59 4.86 20.02
CA LYS A 113 -5.67 4.90 21.01
C LYS A 113 -6.95 4.43 20.34
N LYS A 114 -7.69 3.57 21.02
CA LYS A 114 -9.02 3.13 20.61
C LYS A 114 -10.02 4.28 20.73
N THR A 115 -10.83 4.49 19.68
CA THR A 115 -11.82 5.58 19.64
C THR A 115 -13.17 5.19 20.21
N GLY A 116 -13.45 3.90 20.37
CA GLY A 116 -14.77 3.34 20.72
C GLY A 116 -15.70 3.20 19.51
N ARG A 117 -15.31 3.66 18.32
CA ARG A 117 -16.08 3.49 17.10
C ARG A 117 -15.75 2.16 16.43
N MET A 118 -16.77 1.44 15.99
CA MET A 118 -16.61 0.23 15.20
C MET A 118 -16.57 0.59 13.71
N ILE A 119 -15.58 0.07 13.00
CA ILE A 119 -15.39 0.25 11.56
C ILE A 119 -15.17 -1.11 10.91
N PRO A 120 -15.48 -1.29 9.61
CA PRO A 120 -15.10 -2.49 8.88
C PRO A 120 -13.59 -2.76 8.97
N ASP A 121 -13.21 -4.03 9.12
CA ASP A 121 -11.80 -4.42 9.12
C ASP A 121 -11.26 -4.44 7.69
N GLY A 122 -10.63 -3.34 7.27
CA GLY A 122 -10.03 -3.20 5.94
C GLY A 122 -8.92 -4.21 5.64
N ASP A 123 -8.22 -4.70 6.67
CA ASP A 123 -7.18 -5.73 6.54
C ASP A 123 -7.73 -7.15 6.43
N CYS A 124 -9.03 -7.36 6.67
CA CYS A 124 -9.65 -8.67 6.60
C CYS A 124 -9.47 -9.30 5.21
N PRO A 125 -8.88 -10.51 5.11
CA PRO A 125 -8.77 -11.21 3.84
C PRO A 125 -10.13 -11.77 3.42
N ILE A 126 -10.63 -11.32 2.29
CA ILE A 126 -11.90 -11.77 1.70
C ILE A 126 -11.61 -12.69 0.53
N ARG A 127 -12.25 -13.86 0.55
CA ARG A 127 -12.25 -14.76 -0.61
C ARG A 127 -13.44 -14.44 -1.51
N ILE A 128 -13.13 -14.04 -2.75
CA ILE A 128 -14.13 -13.88 -3.79
C ILE A 128 -13.73 -14.75 -4.99
N ARG A 129 -14.59 -15.67 -5.40
CA ARG A 129 -14.28 -16.68 -6.43
C ARG A 129 -12.97 -17.41 -6.09
N ARG A 130 -11.90 -17.17 -6.86
CA ARG A 130 -10.59 -17.84 -6.75
C ARG A 130 -9.50 -16.97 -6.14
N ILE A 131 -9.79 -15.71 -5.87
CA ILE A 131 -8.82 -14.78 -5.27
C ILE A 131 -9.11 -14.56 -3.80
N VAL A 132 -8.05 -14.17 -3.09
CA VAL A 132 -8.13 -13.61 -1.75
C VAL A 132 -7.58 -12.20 -1.83
N ILE A 133 -8.35 -11.22 -1.44
CA ILE A 133 -8.03 -9.80 -1.50
C ILE A 133 -8.37 -9.15 -0.15
N LYS A 134 -7.63 -8.13 0.29
CA LYS A 134 -8.01 -7.38 1.46
C LYS A 134 -9.32 -6.63 1.24
N ALA A 135 -10.11 -6.51 2.30
CA ALA A 135 -11.39 -5.83 2.28
C ALA A 135 -11.29 -4.40 1.71
N GLU A 136 -10.28 -3.63 2.13
CA GLU A 136 -10.04 -2.27 1.63
C GLU A 136 -9.89 -2.19 0.10
N PHE A 137 -9.17 -3.15 -0.51
CA PHE A 137 -9.00 -3.15 -1.97
C PHE A 137 -10.25 -3.64 -2.70
N LEU A 138 -11.04 -4.49 -2.05
CA LEU A 138 -12.32 -4.94 -2.60
C LEU A 138 -13.35 -3.80 -2.61
N GLU A 139 -13.37 -2.97 -1.55
CA GLU A 139 -14.18 -1.76 -1.47
C GLU A 139 -13.82 -0.79 -2.61
N ILE A 140 -12.53 -0.49 -2.81
CA ILE A 140 -12.05 0.38 -3.89
C ILE A 140 -12.42 -0.19 -5.27
N LEU A 141 -12.33 -1.50 -5.47
CA LEU A 141 -12.75 -2.13 -6.72
C LEU A 141 -14.25 -1.93 -6.95
N GLY A 142 -15.08 -2.14 -5.94
CA GLY A 142 -16.52 -1.93 -6.01
C GLY A 142 -16.89 -0.48 -6.31
N GLU A 143 -16.28 0.48 -5.63
CA GLU A 143 -16.46 1.91 -5.89
C GLU A 143 -16.04 2.30 -7.31
N ALA A 144 -14.90 1.78 -7.79
CA ALA A 144 -14.45 2.03 -9.16
C ALA A 144 -15.44 1.50 -10.19
N MET A 145 -16.00 0.30 -9.99
CA MET A 145 -17.03 -0.26 -10.87
C MET A 145 -18.30 0.60 -10.89
N GLU A 146 -18.74 1.10 -9.73
CA GLU A 146 -19.89 1.99 -9.63
C GLU A 146 -19.65 3.32 -10.35
N ILE A 147 -18.48 3.93 -10.19
CA ILE A 147 -18.12 5.19 -10.87
C ILE A 147 -18.08 5.02 -12.40
N ILE A 148 -17.55 3.89 -12.87
CA ILE A 148 -17.47 3.57 -14.31
C ILE A 148 -18.84 3.15 -14.86
N GLY A 149 -19.76 2.69 -14.00
CA GLY A 149 -21.09 2.23 -14.37
C GLY A 149 -21.10 0.82 -14.96
N VAL A 150 -20.25 -0.08 -14.42
CA VAL A 150 -20.19 -1.48 -14.85
C VAL A 150 -20.59 -2.42 -13.72
N ASP A 151 -21.30 -3.48 -14.06
CA ASP A 151 -21.75 -4.48 -13.10
C ASP A 151 -20.81 -5.68 -13.00
N GLU A 152 -19.87 -5.82 -13.93
CA GLU A 152 -18.95 -6.95 -14.01
C GLU A 152 -17.53 -6.48 -14.33
N VAL A 153 -16.53 -7.17 -13.74
CA VAL A 153 -15.12 -7.07 -14.11
C VAL A 153 -14.53 -8.45 -14.33
N ARG A 154 -13.54 -8.53 -15.19
CA ARG A 154 -12.83 -9.76 -15.50
C ARG A 154 -11.48 -9.76 -14.79
N CYS A 155 -11.25 -10.72 -13.90
CA CYS A 155 -9.90 -10.97 -13.39
C CYS A 155 -9.10 -11.74 -14.44
N VAL A 156 -8.00 -11.16 -14.89
CA VAL A 156 -7.15 -11.72 -15.95
C VAL A 156 -5.79 -12.17 -15.43
N HIS A 157 -5.38 -11.68 -14.28
CA HIS A 157 -4.14 -12.11 -13.62
C HIS A 157 -4.34 -12.24 -12.12
N GLN A 158 -3.85 -13.35 -11.55
CA GLN A 158 -3.78 -13.56 -10.11
C GLN A 158 -2.45 -14.23 -9.77
N ASP A 159 -1.78 -13.74 -8.73
CA ASP A 159 -0.54 -14.29 -8.20
C ASP A 159 -0.43 -13.89 -6.73
N PRO A 160 -0.06 -14.80 -5.81
CA PRO A 160 0.11 -14.46 -4.39
C PRO A 160 1.18 -13.39 -4.10
N ALA A 161 2.16 -13.26 -5.01
CA ALA A 161 3.28 -12.34 -4.86
C ALA A 161 3.21 -11.11 -5.79
N ARG A 162 2.18 -11.02 -6.63
CA ARG A 162 1.98 -9.94 -7.61
C ARG A 162 0.57 -9.37 -7.54
N PRO A 163 0.35 -8.15 -8.05
CA PRO A 163 -0.98 -7.56 -8.09
C PRO A 163 -1.97 -8.38 -8.89
N CYS A 164 -3.23 -8.46 -8.43
CA CYS A 164 -4.33 -8.92 -9.27
C CYS A 164 -4.65 -7.87 -10.33
N ILE A 165 -4.97 -8.32 -11.54
CA ILE A 165 -5.35 -7.42 -12.64
C ILE A 165 -6.81 -7.68 -13.01
N PHE A 166 -7.58 -6.60 -13.01
CA PHE A 166 -8.98 -6.59 -13.43
C PHE A 166 -9.14 -5.76 -14.70
N ARG A 167 -9.94 -6.26 -15.63
CA ARG A 167 -10.34 -5.55 -16.85
C ARG A 167 -11.86 -5.40 -16.89
N VAL A 168 -12.30 -4.23 -17.28
CA VAL A 168 -13.73 -3.94 -17.46
C VAL A 168 -14.21 -4.46 -18.82
N ASP A 169 -13.43 -4.17 -19.86
CA ASP A 169 -13.62 -4.67 -21.22
C ASP A 169 -12.27 -4.75 -21.96
N ASP A 170 -12.28 -5.17 -23.22
CA ASP A 170 -11.06 -5.24 -24.01
C ASP A 170 -10.54 -3.85 -24.43
N ASN A 171 -11.24 -2.78 -24.07
CA ASN A 171 -10.96 -1.40 -24.42
C ASN A 171 -10.50 -0.52 -23.24
N ILE A 172 -10.54 -1.03 -22.01
CA ILE A 172 -10.06 -0.33 -20.81
C ILE A 172 -8.89 -1.08 -20.20
#